data_a8100a1d9905384c648083048c8fefbd
#
_entry.id   a8100a1d9905384c648083048c8fefbd
#
_cell.length_a   1.000
_cell.length_b   1.000
_cell.length_c   1.000
_cell.angle_alpha   90.00
_cell.angle_beta   90.00
_cell.angle_gamma   90.00
#
_symmetry.space_group_name_H-M   'P 1'
#
loop_
_entity.id
_entity.type
_entity.pdbx_description
1 polymer ?
#
loop_
_entity_poly.entity_id
_entity_poly.type
_entity_poly.pdbx_seq_one_letter_code
_entity_poly.pdbx_strand_id
1 'polypeptide(L)'
;MTPGCGTRVGLAARVGVANPRQRALRPADDATTLMTLPAFTKNANGAWAVGTGNGCLDAGSSLAANTWYHLFVIARTDTGVVDELCSTSATAPPLPTNYTKKRRIGSFKTDGAAHILAFVQNGDEFLWKTSTPDVNSVAIGTTALAPTLTVPTGVQVNALFRATQTNPGAVGLLFTSPDENDQTGGLPNNDLTSPNGVYASARFNVRTNTNAQIRARSVSPGSTYWISTYGWIDTHGRFN
;
A
#
# COMPACT_ATOMS: atom_id res chain seq x y z
N MET A 1 -4.95 -40.55 29.64
CA MET A 1 -3.93 -39.50 29.64
C MET A 1 -3.39 -39.37 28.23
N THR A 2 -3.84 -38.38 27.49
CA THR A 2 -3.36 -38.01 26.16
C THR A 2 -2.64 -36.66 26.26
N PRO A 3 -1.38 -36.55 25.85
CA PRO A 3 -0.72 -35.26 25.85
C PRO A 3 -1.23 -34.42 24.66
N GLY A 4 -1.79 -33.27 24.96
CA GLY A 4 -2.17 -32.29 23.94
C GLY A 4 -0.96 -31.75 23.22
N CYS A 5 -0.89 -31.99 21.93
CA CYS A 5 0.05 -31.37 21.01
C CYS A 5 -0.39 -29.91 20.75
N GLY A 6 0.12 -29.00 21.55
CA GLY A 6 -0.03 -27.56 21.32
C GLY A 6 0.97 -27.11 20.28
N THR A 7 0.63 -27.16 19.01
CA THR A 7 1.43 -26.52 17.95
C THR A 7 1.25 -25.00 18.03
N ARG A 8 2.12 -24.33 18.77
CA ARG A 8 2.31 -22.89 18.65
C ARG A 8 3.05 -22.60 17.34
N VAL A 9 2.33 -22.35 16.27
CA VAL A 9 2.90 -21.69 15.10
C VAL A 9 2.95 -20.20 15.43
N GLY A 10 3.98 -19.79 16.13
CA GLY A 10 4.35 -18.38 16.24
C GLY A 10 4.93 -17.94 14.91
N LEU A 11 4.10 -17.47 13.98
CA LEU A 11 4.57 -16.76 12.81
C LEU A 11 5.15 -15.42 13.31
N ALA A 12 6.45 -15.38 13.57
CA ALA A 12 7.14 -14.11 13.78
C ALA A 12 7.03 -13.32 12.48
N ALA A 13 6.22 -12.26 12.50
CA ALA A 13 6.11 -11.35 11.38
C ALA A 13 7.47 -10.68 11.15
N ARG A 14 8.19 -11.10 10.11
CA ARG A 14 9.49 -10.56 9.74
C ARG A 14 9.32 -9.71 8.49
N VAL A 15 9.74 -8.46 8.58
CA VAL A 15 9.91 -7.57 7.44
C VAL A 15 11.40 -7.51 7.14
N GLY A 16 11.80 -7.80 5.91
CA GLY A 16 13.20 -7.77 5.54
C GLY A 16 13.37 -7.43 4.06
N VAL A 17 14.42 -6.70 3.75
CA VAL A 17 14.85 -6.47 2.36
C VAL A 17 15.71 -7.67 1.95
N ALA A 18 15.08 -8.68 1.36
CA ALA A 18 15.79 -9.80 0.74
C ALA A 18 16.30 -9.35 -0.64
N ASN A 19 17.46 -8.70 -0.67
CA ASN A 19 18.20 -8.53 -1.93
C ASN A 19 19.69 -8.73 -1.68
N PRO A 20 20.36 -9.70 -2.34
CA PRO A 20 21.79 -9.96 -2.17
C PRO A 20 22.69 -8.87 -2.77
N ARG A 21 22.12 -7.84 -3.42
CA ARG A 21 22.86 -6.67 -3.88
C ARG A 21 22.68 -5.55 -2.88
N GLN A 22 23.76 -5.10 -2.26
CA GLN A 22 23.79 -3.90 -1.44
C GLN A 22 23.11 -2.76 -2.21
N ARG A 23 21.95 -2.33 -1.76
CA ARG A 23 21.23 -1.24 -2.39
C ARG A 23 21.63 0.07 -1.70
N ALA A 24 22.40 0.87 -2.42
CA ALA A 24 22.68 2.22 -2.01
C ALA A 24 21.42 3.08 -2.17
N LEU A 25 20.93 3.65 -1.07
CA LEU A 25 19.76 4.51 -1.01
C LEU A 25 20.19 5.93 -0.62
N ARG A 26 19.55 6.94 -1.20
CA ARG A 26 19.72 8.33 -0.76
C ARG A 26 18.53 8.72 0.12
N PRO A 27 18.73 9.50 1.22
CA PRO A 27 17.64 10.09 1.97
C PRO A 27 16.74 10.93 1.06
N ALA A 28 15.48 11.09 1.41
CA ALA A 28 14.55 11.90 0.64
C ALA A 28 14.91 13.40 0.70
N ASP A 29 15.56 13.82 1.79
CA ASP A 29 15.94 15.18 2.11
C ASP A 29 17.44 15.49 1.91
N ASP A 30 18.24 14.52 1.43
CA ASP A 30 19.67 14.67 1.25
C ASP A 30 20.20 13.81 0.08
N ALA A 31 20.48 14.48 -1.03
CA ALA A 31 21.00 13.84 -2.24
C ALA A 31 22.48 13.44 -2.13
N THR A 32 23.19 13.87 -1.09
CA THR A 32 24.65 13.67 -0.93
C THR A 32 24.99 12.48 -0.05
N THR A 33 24.18 12.17 0.95
CA THR A 33 24.39 11.02 1.85
C THR A 33 23.97 9.73 1.18
N LEU A 34 24.84 8.72 1.23
CA LEU A 34 24.55 7.38 0.73
C LEU A 34 24.32 6.43 1.90
N MET A 35 23.13 5.86 1.99
CA MET A 35 22.77 4.83 2.95
C MET A 35 22.92 3.46 2.31
N THR A 36 23.91 2.68 2.75
CA THR A 36 24.07 1.30 2.28
C THR A 36 23.49 0.34 3.30
N LEU A 37 22.41 -0.35 2.92
CA LEU A 37 21.77 -1.34 3.77
C LEU A 37 22.23 -2.74 3.32
N PRO A 38 22.90 -3.54 4.18
CA PRO A 38 23.12 -4.95 3.93
C PRO A 38 21.80 -5.73 3.99
N ALA A 39 21.84 -7.04 3.76
CA ALA A 39 20.67 -7.89 4.04
C ALA A 39 20.27 -7.74 5.52
N PHE A 40 19.03 -7.34 5.76
CA PHE A 40 18.54 -6.93 7.06
C PHE A 40 17.20 -7.58 7.36
N THR A 41 16.94 -7.90 8.62
CA THR A 41 15.66 -8.46 9.07
C THR A 41 15.27 -7.79 10.37
N LYS A 42 14.05 -7.28 10.46
CA LYS A 42 13.46 -6.74 11.70
C LYS A 42 12.28 -7.58 12.16
N ASN A 43 12.08 -7.58 13.46
CA ASN A 43 10.84 -8.07 14.04
C ASN A 43 9.80 -6.94 14.02
N ALA A 44 8.75 -7.09 13.23
CA ALA A 44 7.69 -6.09 13.14
C ALA A 44 6.85 -6.01 14.44
N ASN A 45 6.95 -6.99 15.32
CA ASN A 45 6.20 -7.05 16.58
C ASN A 45 7.09 -6.78 17.79
N GLY A 46 7.75 -5.63 17.79
CA GLY A 46 8.64 -5.19 18.87
C GLY A 46 9.00 -3.71 18.77
N ALA A 47 9.18 -3.06 19.92
CA ALA A 47 9.72 -1.70 19.95
C ALA A 47 11.10 -1.64 19.28
N TRP A 48 11.36 -0.55 18.59
CA TRP A 48 12.60 -0.39 17.85
C TRP A 48 13.84 -0.54 18.75
N ALA A 49 14.78 -1.34 18.27
CA ALA A 49 16.13 -1.42 18.81
C ALA A 49 17.11 -1.63 17.66
N VAL A 50 18.33 -1.12 17.80
CA VAL A 50 19.36 -1.14 16.74
C VAL A 50 19.78 -2.57 16.38
N GLY A 51 19.96 -2.83 15.09
CA GLY A 51 20.49 -4.08 14.55
C GLY A 51 19.47 -5.08 14.05
N THR A 52 19.95 -6.04 13.27
CA THR A 52 19.14 -7.11 12.68
C THR A 52 18.52 -8.02 13.73
N GLY A 53 17.31 -8.52 13.48
CA GLY A 53 16.56 -9.38 14.39
C GLY A 53 15.80 -8.65 15.50
N ASN A 54 16.11 -7.40 15.77
CA ASN A 54 15.47 -6.57 16.79
C ASN A 54 14.15 -5.95 16.30
N GLY A 55 13.39 -5.32 17.23
CA GLY A 55 12.13 -4.66 16.90
C GLY A 55 12.28 -3.50 15.94
N CYS A 56 11.22 -3.17 15.17
CA CYS A 56 11.23 -2.06 14.22
C CYS A 56 10.26 -0.93 14.52
N LEU A 57 9.31 -1.09 15.47
CA LEU A 57 8.25 -0.12 15.70
C LEU A 57 8.80 1.15 16.36
N ASP A 58 8.52 2.30 15.77
CA ASP A 58 8.86 3.63 16.30
C ASP A 58 8.08 3.97 17.57
N ALA A 59 6.91 3.39 17.75
CA ALA A 59 6.07 3.51 18.94
C ALA A 59 5.40 2.17 19.27
N GLY A 60 5.25 1.89 20.57
CA GLY A 60 4.67 0.64 21.06
C GLY A 60 5.59 -0.56 20.88
N SER A 61 5.09 -1.74 21.25
CA SER A 61 5.82 -3.02 21.21
C SER A 61 5.08 -4.12 20.45
N SER A 62 3.94 -3.78 19.83
CA SER A 62 3.11 -4.72 19.06
C SER A 62 2.39 -4.00 17.92
N LEU A 63 2.15 -4.72 16.85
CA LEU A 63 1.35 -4.23 15.72
C LEU A 63 -0.11 -4.00 16.16
N ALA A 64 -0.73 -2.94 15.65
CA ALA A 64 -2.17 -2.70 15.77
C ALA A 64 -2.93 -3.41 14.63
N ALA A 65 -4.19 -3.77 14.89
CA ALA A 65 -5.07 -4.39 13.88
C ALA A 65 -5.47 -3.38 12.79
N ASN A 66 -5.69 -3.87 11.57
CA ASN A 66 -6.18 -3.11 10.41
C ASN A 66 -5.37 -1.84 10.09
N THR A 67 -4.08 -1.83 10.39
CA THR A 67 -3.22 -0.65 10.37
C THR A 67 -2.19 -0.71 9.26
N TRP A 68 -1.97 0.41 8.57
CA TRP A 68 -0.86 0.60 7.65
C TRP A 68 0.41 0.99 8.41
N TYR A 69 1.52 0.36 8.04
CA TYR A 69 2.87 0.67 8.50
C TYR A 69 3.76 0.97 7.30
N HIS A 70 4.63 1.94 7.45
CA HIS A 70 5.62 2.34 6.46
C HIS A 70 7.01 1.95 6.93
N LEU A 71 7.77 1.33 6.04
CA LEU A 71 9.12 0.87 6.31
C LEU A 71 10.11 1.93 5.84
N PHE A 72 11.00 2.32 6.73
CA PHE A 72 12.05 3.30 6.48
C PHE A 72 13.43 2.69 6.66
N VAL A 73 14.35 3.04 5.78
CA VAL A 73 15.79 2.99 6.07
C VAL A 73 16.15 4.29 6.77
N ILE A 74 16.81 4.19 7.90
CA ILE A 74 17.26 5.32 8.72
C ILE A 74 18.76 5.26 8.92
N ALA A 75 19.42 6.42 9.08
CA ALA A 75 20.86 6.48 9.30
C ALA A 75 21.26 7.55 10.29
N ARG A 76 22.36 7.25 10.99
CA ARG A 76 23.13 8.20 11.80
C ARG A 76 24.24 8.79 10.96
N THR A 77 24.39 10.11 10.98
CA THR A 77 25.48 10.81 10.27
C THR A 77 26.79 10.85 11.06
N ASP A 78 26.70 10.69 12.38
CA ASP A 78 27.88 10.70 13.27
C ASP A 78 28.68 9.40 13.29
N THR A 79 28.00 8.25 13.10
CA THR A 79 28.64 6.93 13.15
C THR A 79 28.53 6.15 11.85
N GLY A 80 27.70 6.61 10.90
CA GLY A 80 27.41 5.90 9.66
C GLY A 80 26.51 4.66 9.83
N VAL A 81 25.96 4.42 11.01
CA VAL A 81 25.06 3.26 11.26
C VAL A 81 23.77 3.44 10.50
N VAL A 82 23.41 2.42 9.71
CA VAL A 82 22.17 2.33 8.94
C VAL A 82 21.28 1.24 9.57
N ASP A 83 19.98 1.49 9.68
CA ASP A 83 19.01 0.57 10.28
C ASP A 83 17.63 0.72 9.62
N GLU A 84 16.66 -0.09 10.02
CA GLU A 84 15.27 -0.04 9.57
C GLU A 84 14.34 0.37 10.70
N LEU A 85 13.27 1.12 10.33
CA LEU A 85 12.22 1.60 11.23
C LEU A 85 10.85 1.37 10.60
N CYS A 86 9.90 0.87 11.40
CA CYS A 86 8.49 0.76 11.02
C CYS A 86 7.69 1.84 11.73
N SER A 87 6.88 2.60 10.98
CA SER A 87 6.06 3.69 11.50
C SER A 87 4.66 3.69 10.91
N THR A 88 3.68 4.15 11.64
CA THR A 88 2.35 4.47 11.09
C THR A 88 2.35 5.81 10.33
N SER A 89 3.36 6.65 10.52
CA SER A 89 3.55 7.87 9.75
C SER A 89 4.24 7.58 8.42
N ALA A 90 3.60 7.98 7.32
CA ALA A 90 4.14 7.75 5.96
C ALA A 90 5.30 8.70 5.60
N THR A 91 5.39 9.87 6.24
CA THR A 91 6.31 10.95 5.85
C THR A 91 7.19 11.45 6.98
N ALA A 92 6.70 11.41 8.22
CA ALA A 92 7.37 11.98 9.40
C ALA A 92 7.44 10.98 10.57
N PRO A 93 8.12 9.82 10.39
CA PRO A 93 8.30 8.90 11.50
C PRO A 93 9.12 9.55 12.62
N PRO A 94 8.78 9.34 13.90
CA PRO A 94 9.67 9.72 15.01
C PRO A 94 10.94 8.88 14.92
N LEU A 95 12.06 9.56 14.65
CA LEU A 95 13.36 8.89 14.52
C LEU A 95 13.95 8.60 15.90
N PRO A 96 14.65 7.46 16.07
CA PRO A 96 15.40 7.18 17.29
C PRO A 96 16.52 8.20 17.50
N THR A 97 17.01 8.33 18.74
CA THR A 97 18.06 9.29 19.11
C THR A 97 19.27 9.17 18.19
N ASN A 98 19.76 10.32 17.70
CA ASN A 98 20.88 10.49 16.79
C ASN A 98 20.67 9.97 15.34
N TYR A 99 19.53 9.39 15.00
CA TYR A 99 19.17 9.12 13.62
C TYR A 99 18.61 10.38 12.98
N THR A 100 19.26 10.87 11.93
CA THR A 100 18.91 12.15 11.29
C THR A 100 18.49 12.01 9.84
N LYS A 101 18.74 10.86 9.24
CA LYS A 101 18.41 10.57 7.83
C LYS A 101 17.38 9.44 7.73
N LYS A 102 16.47 9.57 6.77
CA LYS A 102 15.44 8.57 6.51
C LYS A 102 15.10 8.47 5.02
N ARG A 103 14.68 7.28 4.60
CA ARG A 103 14.08 7.01 3.30
C ARG A 103 13.02 5.94 3.44
N ARG A 104 11.78 6.23 3.04
CA ARG A 104 10.73 5.21 2.95
C ARG A 104 11.04 4.24 1.81
N ILE A 105 10.89 2.94 2.04
CA ILE A 105 11.21 1.86 1.10
C ILE A 105 10.05 0.91 0.83
N GLY A 106 8.94 1.05 1.54
CA GLY A 106 7.77 0.22 1.35
C GLY A 106 6.70 0.46 2.40
N SER A 107 5.65 -0.32 2.31
CA SER A 107 4.55 -0.30 3.27
C SER A 107 3.95 -1.70 3.38
N PHE A 108 3.39 -2.01 4.54
CA PHE A 108 2.60 -3.22 4.77
C PHE A 108 1.37 -2.91 5.60
N LYS A 109 0.37 -3.79 5.55
CA LYS A 109 -0.87 -3.65 6.30
C LYS A 109 -1.09 -4.87 7.19
N THR A 110 -1.69 -4.65 8.34
CA THR A 110 -2.16 -5.72 9.22
C THR A 110 -3.64 -6.03 8.99
N ASP A 111 -4.04 -7.26 9.31
CA ASP A 111 -5.43 -7.71 9.37
C ASP A 111 -6.10 -7.37 10.72
N GLY A 112 -7.34 -7.84 10.91
CA GLY A 112 -8.10 -7.64 12.15
C GLY A 112 -7.51 -8.32 13.39
N ALA A 113 -6.58 -9.25 13.22
CA ALA A 113 -5.84 -9.93 14.28
C ALA A 113 -4.39 -9.40 14.44
N ALA A 114 -4.08 -8.26 13.81
CA ALA A 114 -2.76 -7.64 13.80
C ALA A 114 -1.66 -8.49 13.11
N HIS A 115 -2.00 -9.43 12.25
CA HIS A 115 -1.05 -10.15 11.42
C HIS A 115 -0.77 -9.38 10.12
N ILE A 116 0.45 -9.43 9.62
CA ILE A 116 0.81 -8.82 8.34
C ILE A 116 0.09 -9.55 7.21
N LEU A 117 -0.69 -8.82 6.41
CA LEU A 117 -1.31 -9.34 5.19
C LEU A 117 -0.22 -9.78 4.20
N ALA A 118 -0.37 -10.99 3.66
CA ALA A 118 0.64 -11.56 2.77
C ALA A 118 0.66 -10.85 1.41
N PHE A 119 1.84 -10.41 0.98
CA PHE A 119 2.09 -9.79 -0.30
C PHE A 119 3.43 -10.22 -0.89
N VAL A 120 3.65 -9.91 -2.15
CA VAL A 120 4.94 -10.02 -2.85
C VAL A 120 5.37 -8.63 -3.28
N GLN A 121 6.63 -8.30 -3.03
CA GLN A 121 7.25 -7.08 -3.55
C GLN A 121 8.29 -7.43 -4.61
N ASN A 122 8.19 -6.78 -5.77
CA ASN A 122 9.18 -6.84 -6.84
C ASN A 122 9.54 -5.41 -7.28
N GLY A 123 10.62 -4.87 -6.74
CA GLY A 123 10.97 -3.46 -6.94
C GLY A 123 9.92 -2.54 -6.34
N ASP A 124 9.23 -1.81 -7.21
CA ASP A 124 8.16 -0.86 -6.85
C ASP A 124 6.77 -1.49 -6.85
N GLU A 125 6.62 -2.66 -7.43
CA GLU A 125 5.36 -3.37 -7.50
C GLU A 125 5.14 -4.22 -6.24
N PHE A 126 3.95 -4.07 -5.68
CA PHE A 126 3.46 -4.83 -4.53
C PHE A 126 2.17 -5.54 -4.94
N LEU A 127 2.13 -6.84 -4.81
CA LEU A 127 0.96 -7.65 -5.15
C LEU A 127 0.46 -8.38 -3.92
N TRP A 128 -0.82 -8.19 -3.59
CA TRP A 128 -1.47 -8.98 -2.55
C TRP A 128 -1.52 -10.47 -2.93
N LYS A 129 -1.25 -11.36 -2.01
CA LYS A 129 -1.45 -12.81 -2.23
C LYS A 129 -2.93 -13.15 -2.45
N THR A 130 -3.82 -12.36 -1.86
CA THR A 130 -5.26 -12.44 -2.05
C THR A 130 -5.79 -11.03 -2.28
N SER A 131 -6.50 -10.81 -3.39
CA SER A 131 -7.09 -9.50 -3.70
C SER A 131 -8.19 -9.16 -2.68
N THR A 132 -8.31 -7.86 -2.38
CA THR A 132 -9.28 -7.34 -1.41
C THR A 132 -10.49 -6.75 -2.14
N PRO A 133 -11.72 -7.19 -1.86
CA PRO A 133 -12.93 -6.59 -2.41
C PRO A 133 -13.23 -5.26 -1.68
N ASP A 134 -12.77 -4.13 -2.24
CA ASP A 134 -12.93 -2.80 -1.64
C ASP A 134 -14.30 -2.19 -1.93
N VAL A 135 -14.90 -2.53 -3.08
CA VAL A 135 -16.26 -2.13 -3.43
C VAL A 135 -17.06 -3.38 -3.82
N ASN A 136 -18.19 -3.57 -3.18
CA ASN A 136 -19.03 -4.73 -3.42
C ASN A 136 -20.46 -4.31 -3.72
N SER A 137 -20.87 -4.39 -4.99
CA SER A 137 -22.24 -4.12 -5.45
C SER A 137 -22.77 -2.73 -5.04
N VAL A 138 -21.99 -1.69 -5.32
CA VAL A 138 -22.37 -0.31 -5.00
C VAL A 138 -23.00 0.36 -6.21
N ALA A 139 -24.13 1.05 -5.98
CA ALA A 139 -24.77 1.87 -7.01
C ALA A 139 -23.90 3.10 -7.33
N ILE A 140 -23.78 3.41 -8.61
CA ILE A 140 -23.01 4.56 -9.11
C ILE A 140 -23.80 5.28 -10.21
N GLY A 141 -23.73 6.60 -10.21
CA GLY A 141 -24.37 7.46 -11.17
C GLY A 141 -23.42 8.49 -11.74
N THR A 142 -23.98 9.59 -12.23
CA THR A 142 -23.25 10.69 -12.87
C THR A 142 -22.50 11.59 -11.86
N THR A 143 -22.74 11.43 -10.57
CA THR A 143 -21.95 12.08 -9.52
C THR A 143 -20.74 11.22 -9.18
N ALA A 144 -19.56 11.81 -9.13
CA ALA A 144 -18.34 11.08 -8.78
C ALA A 144 -18.36 10.60 -7.33
N LEU A 145 -17.94 9.34 -7.14
CA LEU A 145 -17.67 8.72 -5.84
C LEU A 145 -16.17 8.67 -5.62
N ALA A 146 -15.74 8.59 -4.37
CA ALA A 146 -14.36 8.48 -3.97
C ALA A 146 -14.10 7.16 -3.19
N PRO A 147 -14.16 5.97 -3.86
CA PRO A 147 -13.90 4.71 -3.17
C PRO A 147 -12.48 4.66 -2.63
N THR A 148 -12.36 4.17 -1.38
CA THR A 148 -11.08 3.90 -0.74
C THR A 148 -10.64 2.49 -1.09
N LEU A 149 -9.40 2.35 -1.56
CA LEU A 149 -8.80 1.08 -1.96
C LEU A 149 -7.83 0.57 -0.90
N THR A 150 -7.60 -0.75 -0.88
CA THR A 150 -6.62 -1.36 0.03
C THR A 150 -5.20 -1.20 -0.53
N VAL A 151 -4.72 0.04 -0.49
CA VAL A 151 -3.35 0.48 -0.81
C VAL A 151 -2.84 1.42 0.29
N PRO A 152 -1.53 1.71 0.40
CA PRO A 152 -0.97 2.55 1.45
C PRO A 152 -1.64 3.93 1.56
N THR A 153 -1.97 4.32 2.79
CA THR A 153 -2.43 5.68 3.15
C THR A 153 -1.25 6.60 3.49
N GLY A 154 -1.47 7.91 3.49
CA GLY A 154 -0.44 8.91 3.80
C GLY A 154 0.55 9.17 2.65
N VAL A 155 0.47 8.42 1.57
CA VAL A 155 1.24 8.57 0.33
C VAL A 155 0.35 8.35 -0.88
N GLN A 156 0.75 8.91 -2.01
CA GLN A 156 0.15 8.61 -3.30
C GLN A 156 0.83 7.39 -3.91
N VAL A 157 0.05 6.44 -4.39
CA VAL A 157 0.52 5.24 -5.09
C VAL A 157 -0.37 4.98 -6.30
N ASN A 158 0.12 4.22 -7.25
CA ASN A 158 -0.73 3.74 -8.34
C ASN A 158 -1.41 2.45 -7.89
N ALA A 159 -2.72 2.51 -7.62
CA ALA A 159 -3.51 1.34 -7.25
C ALA A 159 -3.72 0.41 -8.44
N LEU A 160 -3.49 -0.88 -8.22
CA LEU A 160 -3.74 -1.95 -9.18
C LEU A 160 -5.01 -2.68 -8.77
N PHE A 161 -6.07 -2.53 -9.56
CA PHE A 161 -7.37 -3.14 -9.23
C PHE A 161 -8.07 -3.70 -10.46
N ARG A 162 -9.02 -4.59 -10.20
CA ARG A 162 -10.01 -5.02 -11.19
C ARG A 162 -11.33 -4.35 -10.84
N ALA A 163 -11.98 -3.76 -11.83
CA ALA A 163 -13.35 -3.30 -11.69
C ALA A 163 -14.28 -4.12 -12.57
N THR A 164 -15.50 -4.29 -12.09
CA THR A 164 -16.62 -4.90 -12.81
C THR A 164 -17.79 -3.96 -12.75
N GLN A 165 -18.56 -3.85 -13.81
CA GLN A 165 -19.83 -3.13 -13.80
C GLN A 165 -20.94 -3.91 -14.47
N THR A 166 -22.17 -3.57 -14.14
CA THR A 166 -23.39 -3.90 -14.89
C THR A 166 -24.37 -2.74 -14.83
N ASN A 167 -25.25 -2.65 -15.81
CA ASN A 167 -26.29 -1.64 -15.89
C ASN A 167 -27.48 -2.16 -16.71
N PRO A 168 -28.73 -1.77 -16.40
CA PRO A 168 -29.90 -2.09 -17.26
C PRO A 168 -29.87 -1.39 -18.63
N GLY A 169 -28.94 -0.46 -18.91
CA GLY A 169 -28.70 0.17 -20.21
C GLY A 169 -27.24 0.08 -20.61
N ALA A 170 -26.89 0.41 -21.86
CA ALA A 170 -25.49 0.51 -22.27
C ALA A 170 -24.83 1.73 -21.65
N VAL A 171 -23.80 1.53 -20.82
CA VAL A 171 -23.12 2.61 -20.08
C VAL A 171 -21.63 2.35 -19.93
N GLY A 172 -20.91 3.42 -19.56
CA GLY A 172 -19.50 3.40 -19.23
C GLY A 172 -19.21 3.82 -17.79
N LEU A 173 -18.13 3.28 -17.25
CA LEU A 173 -17.48 3.79 -16.05
C LEU A 173 -16.20 4.51 -16.41
N LEU A 174 -15.88 5.53 -15.62
CA LEU A 174 -14.64 6.28 -15.66
C LEU A 174 -13.96 6.20 -14.29
N PHE A 175 -12.66 5.90 -14.28
CA PHE A 175 -11.81 5.90 -13.10
C PHE A 175 -10.68 6.92 -13.29
N THR A 176 -10.62 7.94 -12.45
CA THR A 176 -9.59 8.99 -12.55
C THR A 176 -8.87 9.18 -11.22
N SER A 177 -7.66 9.73 -11.31
CA SER A 177 -6.96 10.22 -10.13
C SER A 177 -7.71 11.41 -9.53
N PRO A 178 -7.80 11.53 -8.18
CA PRO A 178 -8.28 12.77 -7.56
C PRO A 178 -7.42 14.01 -7.87
N ASP A 179 -6.20 13.84 -8.38
CA ASP A 179 -5.33 14.94 -8.82
C ASP A 179 -5.75 15.52 -10.17
N GLU A 180 -6.57 14.80 -10.93
CA GLU A 180 -7.12 15.28 -12.20
C GLU A 180 -8.41 16.06 -11.97
N ASN A 181 -8.81 16.89 -12.93
CA ASN A 181 -10.14 17.48 -12.92
C ASN A 181 -11.21 16.39 -13.03
N ASP A 182 -12.36 16.58 -12.38
CA ASP A 182 -13.50 15.67 -12.51
C ASP A 182 -14.06 15.75 -13.94
N GLN A 183 -13.87 14.68 -14.69
CA GLN A 183 -14.32 14.59 -16.08
C GLN A 183 -15.67 13.91 -16.17
N THR A 184 -16.53 14.38 -17.08
CA THR A 184 -17.74 13.66 -17.42
C THR A 184 -17.41 12.47 -18.29
N GLY A 185 -18.01 11.31 -17.97
CA GLY A 185 -17.90 10.13 -18.84
C GLY A 185 -18.62 10.35 -20.19
N GLY A 186 -18.37 9.48 -21.11
CA GLY A 186 -18.88 9.49 -22.48
C GLY A 186 -17.78 9.02 -23.45
N LEU A 187 -18.15 8.58 -24.65
CA LEU A 187 -17.13 8.27 -25.67
C LEU A 187 -16.38 9.57 -26.07
N PRO A 188 -15.03 9.55 -26.14
CA PRO A 188 -14.13 8.40 -25.98
C PRO A 188 -13.60 8.16 -24.55
N ASN A 189 -14.10 8.85 -23.53
CA ASN A 189 -13.50 8.90 -22.16
C ASN A 189 -13.91 7.75 -21.24
N ASN A 190 -14.59 6.72 -21.71
CA ASN A 190 -14.97 5.59 -20.84
C ASN A 190 -13.80 4.60 -20.72
N ASP A 191 -13.46 4.24 -19.48
CA ASP A 191 -12.50 3.20 -19.18
C ASP A 191 -13.09 1.79 -19.28
N LEU A 192 -14.37 1.65 -18.97
CA LEU A 192 -15.11 0.39 -19.00
C LEU A 192 -16.51 0.63 -19.55
N THR A 193 -16.88 -0.09 -20.59
CA THR A 193 -18.23 -0.02 -21.20
C THR A 193 -18.89 -1.39 -21.13
N SER A 194 -20.15 -1.44 -20.69
CA SER A 194 -20.95 -2.66 -20.74
C SER A 194 -22.21 -2.48 -21.55
N PRO A 195 -22.60 -3.47 -22.38
CA PRO A 195 -23.94 -3.55 -22.96
C PRO A 195 -25.02 -3.71 -21.88
N ASN A 196 -26.28 -3.47 -22.28
CA ASN A 196 -27.45 -3.63 -21.42
C ASN A 196 -27.45 -4.99 -20.68
N GLY A 197 -27.53 -4.97 -19.36
CA GLY A 197 -27.62 -6.15 -18.50
C GLY A 197 -26.41 -7.07 -18.48
N VAL A 198 -25.31 -6.74 -19.16
CA VAL A 198 -24.12 -7.57 -19.26
C VAL A 198 -23.03 -7.07 -18.31
N TYR A 199 -22.33 -8.00 -17.66
CA TYR A 199 -21.15 -7.67 -16.87
C TYR A 199 -19.94 -7.40 -17.77
N ALA A 200 -19.27 -6.29 -17.52
CA ALA A 200 -17.98 -5.99 -18.11
C ALA A 200 -16.92 -5.86 -17.02
N SER A 201 -15.72 -6.39 -17.23
CA SER A 201 -14.62 -6.36 -16.26
C SER A 201 -13.30 -6.03 -16.95
N ALA A 202 -12.49 -5.20 -16.30
CA ALA A 202 -11.12 -4.89 -16.74
C ALA A 202 -10.19 -4.64 -15.54
N ARG A 203 -8.89 -4.59 -15.82
CA ARG A 203 -7.84 -4.22 -14.86
C ARG A 203 -7.43 -2.78 -15.11
N PHE A 204 -7.17 -2.08 -14.01
CA PHE A 204 -6.83 -0.67 -14.02
C PHE A 204 -5.60 -0.39 -13.18
N ASN A 205 -4.95 0.72 -13.52
CA ASN A 205 -3.87 1.34 -12.79
C ASN A 205 -4.17 2.83 -12.68
N VAL A 206 -4.56 3.30 -11.47
CA VAL A 206 -4.95 4.68 -11.23
C VAL A 206 -4.23 5.22 -10.01
N ARG A 207 -3.68 6.45 -10.10
CA ARG A 207 -3.03 7.10 -8.97
C ARG A 207 -4.05 7.54 -7.93
N THR A 208 -3.79 7.18 -6.65
CA THR A 208 -4.63 7.55 -5.51
C THR A 208 -4.22 8.90 -4.92
N ASN A 209 -5.12 9.50 -4.14
CA ASN A 209 -4.72 10.52 -3.16
C ASN A 209 -4.07 9.87 -1.92
N THR A 210 -3.65 10.70 -0.95
CA THR A 210 -3.04 10.24 0.31
C THR A 210 -4.02 9.50 1.23
N ASN A 211 -5.33 9.55 0.96
CA ASN A 211 -6.35 8.77 1.65
C ASN A 211 -6.64 7.41 0.98
N ALA A 212 -5.76 6.99 0.04
CA ALA A 212 -5.92 5.77 -0.74
C ALA A 212 -7.21 5.75 -1.59
N GLN A 213 -7.70 6.90 -2.04
CA GLN A 213 -8.91 7.03 -2.83
C GLN A 213 -8.60 7.28 -4.30
N ILE A 214 -9.45 6.74 -5.16
CA ILE A 214 -9.57 7.12 -6.57
C ILE A 214 -10.93 7.78 -6.78
N ARG A 215 -11.17 8.34 -7.96
CA ARG A 215 -12.49 8.81 -8.36
C ARG A 215 -13.13 7.78 -9.29
N ALA A 216 -14.39 7.47 -9.04
CA ALA A 216 -15.21 6.58 -9.89
C ALA A 216 -16.52 7.29 -10.27
N ARG A 217 -16.94 7.16 -11.53
CA ARG A 217 -18.13 7.82 -12.07
C ARG A 217 -18.75 6.98 -13.18
N SER A 218 -20.08 6.96 -13.26
CA SER A 218 -20.81 6.42 -14.42
C SER A 218 -21.26 7.54 -15.33
N VAL A 219 -21.41 7.24 -16.62
CA VAL A 219 -22.00 8.16 -17.61
C VAL A 219 -23.52 8.31 -17.48
N SER A 220 -24.17 7.35 -16.81
CA SER A 220 -25.63 7.34 -16.59
C SER A 220 -25.97 6.81 -15.21
N PRO A 221 -27.11 7.18 -14.63
CA PRO A 221 -27.60 6.59 -13.39
C PRO A 221 -27.96 5.11 -13.57
N GLY A 222 -28.03 4.38 -12.45
CA GLY A 222 -28.48 2.98 -12.41
C GLY A 222 -27.41 1.93 -12.62
N SER A 223 -26.14 2.31 -12.77
CA SER A 223 -25.03 1.36 -12.79
C SER A 223 -24.75 0.78 -11.40
N THR A 224 -24.27 -0.46 -11.37
CA THR A 224 -23.71 -1.11 -10.18
C THR A 224 -22.29 -1.54 -10.48
N TYR A 225 -21.36 -1.33 -9.53
CA TYR A 225 -19.97 -1.67 -9.74
C TYR A 225 -19.33 -2.37 -8.55
N TRP A 226 -18.22 -3.04 -8.84
CA TRP A 226 -17.36 -3.77 -7.89
C TRP A 226 -15.92 -3.37 -8.16
N ILE A 227 -15.11 -3.29 -7.10
CA ILE A 227 -13.65 -3.13 -7.20
C ILE A 227 -12.99 -4.17 -6.31
N SER A 228 -11.99 -4.86 -6.87
CA SER A 228 -11.09 -5.75 -6.15
C SER A 228 -9.64 -5.31 -6.38
N THR A 229 -9.00 -4.81 -5.32
CA THR A 229 -7.60 -4.36 -5.34
C THR A 229 -6.68 -5.55 -5.20
N TYR A 230 -5.75 -5.72 -6.17
CA TYR A 230 -4.78 -6.81 -6.16
C TYR A 230 -3.34 -6.36 -5.90
N GLY A 231 -3.10 -5.05 -5.78
CA GLY A 231 -1.77 -4.52 -5.47
C GLY A 231 -1.64 -3.02 -5.69
N TRP A 232 -0.41 -2.56 -5.70
CA TRP A 232 -0.07 -1.17 -6.01
C TRP A 232 1.36 -1.05 -6.53
N ILE A 233 1.65 0.08 -7.20
CA ILE A 233 3.01 0.50 -7.55
C ILE A 233 3.37 1.70 -6.68
N ASP A 234 4.49 1.62 -5.99
CA ASP A 234 5.00 2.65 -5.08
C ASP A 234 6.42 3.05 -5.46
N THR A 235 6.58 4.22 -6.01
CA THR A 235 7.88 4.76 -6.43
C THR A 235 8.72 5.29 -5.28
N HIS A 236 8.22 5.22 -4.05
CA HIS A 236 8.89 5.67 -2.83
C HIS A 236 9.36 7.13 -2.88
N GLY A 237 8.62 7.99 -3.60
CA GLY A 237 8.96 9.40 -3.80
C GLY A 237 10.20 9.64 -4.66
N ARG A 238 10.60 8.70 -5.54
CA ARG A 238 11.78 8.87 -6.40
C ARG A 238 11.60 9.90 -7.50
N PHE A 239 10.38 10.28 -7.81
CA PHE A 239 10.03 11.20 -8.89
C PHE A 239 9.30 12.46 -8.38
N ASN A 240 9.30 12.70 -7.09
CA ASN A 240 8.73 13.89 -6.45
C ASN A 240 9.86 14.84 -6.05
#